data_f41ee7ed2c48b227c1362f524da45696
#
_entry.id   f41ee7ed2c48b227c1362f524da45696
#
_cell.length_a   1.000
_cell.length_b   1.000
_cell.length_c   1.000
_cell.angle_alpha   90.00
_cell.angle_beta   90.00
_cell.angle_gamma   90.00
#
_symmetry.space_group_name_H-M   'P 1'
#
loop_
_entity.id
_entity.type
_entity.pdbx_description
1 polymer ?
#
loop_
_entity_poly.entity_id
_entity_poly.type
_entity_poly.pdbx_seq_one_letter_code
_entity_poly.pdbx_strand_id
1 'polypeptide(L)'
;KRNFETVLKLLGEAEVTEQGKASKLDVRMKFLEESSPLGANHPAVKQYNKCMRGAGDTVRSIIISANSRLAFLENKQVLRLLSKDELNLSDIGIGVNGDGETKTALFCVIPDSDKSYNFIIGMLYTQIFQELYYQADFNCGGRLPIHVTFMLDEFANVALPDDFCSLLSTMRSREISSIIIIQNFAQLKALFKDTWETIPGNCDTFILSLIHI
;
A
#
# COMPACT_ATOMS: atom_id res chain seq x y z
N LYS A 1 15.67 -8.31 8.83
CA LYS A 1 15.02 -7.03 8.52
C LYS A 1 13.55 -7.26 8.21
N ARG A 2 12.69 -6.29 8.53
CA ARG A 2 11.24 -6.34 8.20
C ARG A 2 11.04 -5.62 6.86
N ASN A 3 11.30 -6.31 5.75
CA ASN A 3 11.12 -5.78 4.40
C ASN A 3 10.68 -6.88 3.43
N PHE A 4 10.26 -6.50 2.23
CA PHE A 4 9.77 -7.43 1.21
C PHE A 4 10.86 -8.41 0.74
N GLU A 5 12.13 -8.02 0.68
CA GLU A 5 13.24 -8.92 0.36
C GLU A 5 13.29 -10.13 1.30
N THR A 6 13.08 -9.89 2.61
CA THR A 6 13.02 -10.98 3.60
C THR A 6 11.80 -11.87 3.38
N VAL A 7 10.64 -11.31 3.01
CA VAL A 7 9.42 -12.09 2.72
C VAL A 7 9.63 -12.97 1.50
N LEU A 8 10.15 -12.45 0.39
CA LEU A 8 10.45 -13.21 -0.83
C LEU A 8 11.47 -14.33 -0.56
N LYS A 9 12.51 -14.05 0.21
CA LYS A 9 13.47 -15.06 0.63
C LYS A 9 12.81 -16.19 1.41
N LEU A 10 11.93 -15.88 2.38
CA LEU A 10 11.23 -16.89 3.17
C LEU A 10 10.26 -17.71 2.32
N LEU A 11 9.59 -17.08 1.33
CA LEU A 11 8.73 -17.81 0.39
C LEU A 11 9.54 -18.77 -0.48
N GLY A 12 10.70 -18.36 -0.99
CA GLY A 12 11.60 -19.26 -1.72
C GLY A 12 12.15 -20.38 -0.84
N GLU A 13 12.35 -20.15 0.46
CA GLU A 13 12.76 -21.19 1.42
C GLU A 13 11.63 -22.17 1.76
N ALA A 14 10.36 -21.82 1.47
CA ALA A 14 9.19 -22.67 1.66
C ALA A 14 9.02 -23.71 0.54
N GLU A 15 9.69 -23.54 -0.60
CA GLU A 15 9.61 -24.49 -1.71
C GLU A 15 10.24 -25.83 -1.34
N VAL A 16 9.49 -26.90 -1.56
CA VAL A 16 9.97 -28.27 -1.37
C VAL A 16 10.59 -28.76 -2.68
N THR A 17 11.89 -28.94 -2.70
CA THR A 17 12.64 -29.37 -3.88
C THR A 17 12.50 -30.86 -4.18
N GLU A 18 12.20 -31.68 -3.17
CA GLU A 18 12.02 -33.14 -3.31
C GLU A 18 10.87 -33.61 -2.43
N GLN A 19 10.06 -34.56 -2.95
CA GLN A 19 8.97 -35.16 -2.18
C GLN A 19 9.48 -35.81 -0.90
N GLY A 20 8.92 -35.41 0.25
CA GLY A 20 9.24 -35.99 1.56
C GLY A 20 10.39 -35.35 2.32
N LYS A 21 11.08 -34.34 1.75
CA LYS A 21 12.09 -33.56 2.48
C LYS A 21 11.50 -32.28 3.07
N ALA A 22 11.95 -31.94 4.29
CA ALA A 22 11.61 -30.67 4.93
C ALA A 22 12.19 -29.50 4.12
N SER A 23 11.40 -28.44 3.93
CA SER A 23 11.85 -27.20 3.32
C SER A 23 12.84 -26.46 4.23
N LYS A 24 13.60 -25.52 3.67
CA LYS A 24 14.48 -24.67 4.49
C LYS A 24 13.68 -23.84 5.50
N LEU A 25 12.45 -23.48 5.15
CA LEU A 25 11.56 -22.76 6.05
C LEU A 25 11.07 -23.64 7.21
N ASP A 26 10.80 -24.95 6.97
CA ASP A 26 10.48 -25.89 8.05
C ASP A 26 11.58 -25.92 9.11
N VAL A 27 12.83 -26.07 8.66
CA VAL A 27 13.99 -26.11 9.55
C VAL A 27 14.11 -24.81 10.34
N ARG A 28 13.88 -23.67 9.70
CA ARG A 28 13.94 -22.37 10.34
C ARG A 28 12.82 -22.17 11.37
N MET A 29 11.61 -22.61 11.07
CA MET A 29 10.48 -22.54 12.01
C MET A 29 10.66 -23.46 13.20
N LYS A 30 11.21 -24.64 12.99
CA LYS A 30 11.56 -25.55 14.08
C LYS A 30 12.64 -24.95 15.00
N PHE A 31 13.67 -24.38 14.42
CA PHE A 31 14.70 -23.65 15.21
C PHE A 31 14.09 -22.50 16.02
N LEU A 32 13.17 -21.73 15.42
CA LEU A 32 12.46 -20.64 16.11
C LEU A 32 11.62 -21.18 17.28
N GLU A 33 10.93 -22.31 17.09
CA GLU A 33 10.15 -22.97 18.13
C GLU A 33 11.03 -23.41 19.31
N GLU A 34 12.20 -24.01 19.02
CA GLU A 34 13.12 -24.52 20.02
C GLU A 34 13.87 -23.38 20.77
N SER A 35 14.17 -22.28 20.08
CA SER A 35 14.96 -21.15 20.64
C SER A 35 14.11 -20.07 21.30
N SER A 36 12.81 -20.00 21.01
CA SER A 36 11.92 -18.96 21.54
C SER A 36 11.38 -19.33 22.93
N PRO A 37 11.33 -18.38 23.88
CA PRO A 37 10.65 -18.60 25.16
C PRO A 37 9.16 -18.97 25.03
N LEU A 38 8.53 -18.61 23.91
CA LEU A 38 7.13 -18.91 23.61
C LEU A 38 6.95 -20.29 22.97
N GLY A 39 8.01 -20.94 22.51
CA GLY A 39 7.97 -22.25 21.88
C GLY A 39 6.94 -22.34 20.75
N ALA A 40 6.12 -23.38 20.75
CA ALA A 40 5.02 -23.56 19.79
C ALA A 40 3.93 -22.47 19.83
N ASN A 41 3.90 -21.65 20.89
CA ASN A 41 2.96 -20.53 21.01
C ASN A 41 3.48 -19.24 20.36
N HIS A 42 4.72 -19.23 19.83
CA HIS A 42 5.24 -18.10 19.09
C HIS A 42 4.30 -17.80 17.90
N PRO A 43 3.84 -16.55 17.69
CA PRO A 43 2.84 -16.22 16.68
C PRO A 43 3.19 -16.74 15.28
N ALA A 44 4.46 -16.58 14.84
CA ALA A 44 4.91 -17.05 13.55
C ALA A 44 4.84 -18.58 13.43
N VAL A 45 5.33 -19.32 14.45
CA VAL A 45 5.29 -20.79 14.49
C VAL A 45 3.86 -21.30 14.46
N LYS A 46 2.98 -20.68 15.26
CA LYS A 46 1.57 -21.04 15.32
C LYS A 46 0.86 -20.86 13.98
N GLN A 47 1.09 -19.74 13.29
CA GLN A 47 0.49 -19.52 11.97
C GLN A 47 1.10 -20.40 10.89
N TYR A 48 2.40 -20.61 10.94
CA TYR A 48 3.08 -21.56 10.05
C TYR A 48 2.52 -22.97 10.16
N ASN A 49 2.43 -23.50 11.39
CA ASN A 49 1.89 -24.82 11.63
C ASN A 49 0.43 -24.96 11.19
N LYS A 50 -0.39 -23.90 11.31
CA LYS A 50 -1.75 -23.89 10.76
C LYS A 50 -1.76 -23.99 9.23
N CYS A 51 -0.91 -23.24 8.57
CA CYS A 51 -0.80 -23.25 7.11
C CYS A 51 -0.35 -24.65 6.60
N MET A 52 0.63 -25.26 7.26
CA MET A 52 1.23 -26.53 6.87
C MET A 52 0.36 -27.78 7.22
N ARG A 53 -0.75 -27.63 7.95
CA ARG A 53 -1.72 -28.70 8.20
C ARG A 53 -2.55 -29.09 6.98
N GLY A 54 -2.54 -28.27 5.91
CA GLY A 54 -3.19 -28.60 4.65
C GLY A 54 -2.53 -29.80 3.95
N ALA A 55 -3.24 -30.40 2.99
CA ALA A 55 -2.66 -31.41 2.12
C ALA A 55 -1.44 -30.81 1.38
N GLY A 56 -0.39 -31.61 1.20
CA GLY A 56 0.88 -31.14 0.62
C GLY A 56 0.72 -30.44 -0.74
N ASP A 57 -0.17 -30.94 -1.60
CA ASP A 57 -0.46 -30.33 -2.90
C ASP A 57 -1.19 -28.98 -2.76
N THR A 58 -2.05 -28.82 -1.76
CA THR A 58 -2.71 -27.55 -1.46
C THR A 58 -1.70 -26.50 -1.00
N VAL A 59 -0.81 -26.85 -0.08
CA VAL A 59 0.25 -25.98 0.41
C VAL A 59 1.19 -25.56 -0.73
N ARG A 60 1.57 -26.51 -1.59
CA ARG A 60 2.39 -26.24 -2.79
C ARG A 60 1.71 -25.24 -3.72
N SER A 61 0.41 -25.43 -3.99
CA SER A 61 -0.36 -24.51 -4.84
C SER A 61 -0.45 -23.10 -4.25
N ILE A 62 -0.58 -22.97 -2.93
CA ILE A 62 -0.57 -21.67 -2.22
C ILE A 62 0.78 -21.00 -2.38
N ILE A 63 1.89 -21.71 -2.19
CA ILE A 63 3.24 -21.15 -2.31
C ILE A 63 3.51 -20.69 -3.76
N ILE A 64 3.15 -21.52 -4.75
CA ILE A 64 3.26 -21.15 -6.17
C ILE A 64 2.44 -19.90 -6.49
N SER A 65 1.20 -19.84 -6.02
CA SER A 65 0.33 -18.68 -6.21
C SER A 65 0.89 -17.42 -5.55
N ALA A 66 1.45 -17.54 -4.33
CA ALA A 66 2.09 -16.43 -3.65
C ALA A 66 3.33 -15.93 -4.41
N ASN A 67 4.22 -16.83 -4.85
CA ASN A 67 5.40 -16.48 -5.63
C ASN A 67 5.01 -15.81 -6.95
N SER A 68 4.03 -16.33 -7.68
CA SER A 68 3.55 -15.72 -8.92
C SER A 68 2.99 -14.31 -8.70
N ARG A 69 2.23 -14.11 -7.63
CA ARG A 69 1.65 -12.79 -7.31
C ARG A 69 2.67 -11.77 -6.82
N LEU A 70 3.77 -12.22 -6.25
CA LEU A 70 4.83 -11.36 -5.72
C LEU A 70 6.04 -11.24 -6.66
N ALA A 71 6.02 -11.92 -7.82
CA ALA A 71 7.13 -11.92 -8.78
C ALA A 71 7.55 -10.51 -9.25
N PHE A 72 6.59 -9.56 -9.32
CA PHE A 72 6.91 -8.18 -9.66
C PHE A 72 7.80 -7.48 -8.63
N LEU A 73 7.80 -7.93 -7.36
CA LEU A 73 8.69 -7.41 -6.32
C LEU A 73 10.13 -7.93 -6.45
N GLU A 74 10.38 -8.97 -7.26
CA GLU A 74 11.74 -9.53 -7.46
C GLU A 74 12.64 -8.61 -8.29
N ASN A 75 12.06 -7.59 -8.95
CA ASN A 75 12.82 -6.60 -9.67
C ASN A 75 13.78 -5.87 -8.70
N LYS A 76 15.08 -5.85 -9.02
CA LYS A 76 16.11 -5.24 -8.17
C LYS A 76 15.87 -3.76 -7.86
N GLN A 77 15.28 -3.00 -8.80
CA GLN A 77 14.97 -1.59 -8.60
C GLN A 77 13.83 -1.42 -7.58
N VAL A 78 12.79 -2.26 -7.70
CA VAL A 78 11.66 -2.30 -6.75
C VAL A 78 12.13 -2.71 -5.36
N LEU A 79 12.93 -3.78 -5.26
CA LEU A 79 13.50 -4.20 -3.97
C LEU A 79 14.35 -3.12 -3.32
N ARG A 80 15.17 -2.40 -4.12
CA ARG A 80 15.97 -1.28 -3.62
C ARG A 80 15.08 -0.16 -3.08
N LEU A 81 14.03 0.21 -3.81
CA LEU A 81 13.07 1.23 -3.39
C LEU A 81 12.37 0.84 -2.08
N LEU A 82 11.94 -0.42 -1.96
CA LEU A 82 11.20 -0.93 -0.79
C LEU A 82 12.12 -1.44 0.35
N SER A 83 13.44 -1.31 0.22
CA SER A 83 14.40 -1.83 1.21
C SER A 83 14.57 -0.95 2.43
N LYS A 84 14.28 0.33 2.32
CA LYS A 84 14.42 1.35 3.35
C LYS A 84 13.17 2.22 3.37
N ASP A 85 12.82 2.65 4.57
CA ASP A 85 11.87 3.75 4.76
C ASP A 85 12.67 5.06 4.80
N GLU A 86 12.48 5.88 3.77
CA GLU A 86 13.14 7.18 3.61
C GLU A 86 12.09 8.32 3.59
N LEU A 87 10.80 7.95 3.63
CA LEU A 87 9.68 8.88 3.60
C LEU A 87 9.05 8.94 4.99
N ASN A 88 9.27 10.04 5.70
CA ASN A 88 8.52 10.30 6.93
C ASN A 88 7.15 10.89 6.54
N LEU A 89 6.19 10.03 6.20
CA LEU A 89 4.88 10.44 5.65
C LEU A 89 4.06 11.28 6.62
N SER A 90 4.29 11.13 7.93
CA SER A 90 3.63 11.96 8.95
C SER A 90 3.97 13.45 8.81
N ASP A 91 5.21 13.78 8.39
CA ASP A 91 5.65 15.17 8.24
C ASP A 91 4.79 15.99 7.26
N ILE A 92 4.10 15.30 6.32
CA ILE A 92 3.21 15.96 5.36
C ILE A 92 2.05 16.66 6.08
N GLY A 93 1.53 16.05 7.15
CA GLY A 93 0.34 16.54 7.87
C GLY A 93 0.64 17.23 9.20
N ILE A 94 1.74 16.84 9.88
CA ILE A 94 2.09 17.36 11.20
C ILE A 94 3.33 18.26 11.23
N GLY A 95 3.95 18.50 10.07
CA GLY A 95 5.19 19.27 9.94
C GLY A 95 6.44 18.44 10.20
N VAL A 96 7.58 18.94 9.75
CA VAL A 96 8.86 18.23 9.87
C VAL A 96 9.19 18.01 11.35
N ASN A 97 9.39 16.75 11.70
CA ASN A 97 9.57 16.32 13.10
C ASN A 97 8.40 16.71 14.04
N GLY A 98 7.20 16.92 13.48
CA GLY A 98 6.00 17.25 14.26
C GLY A 98 5.95 18.70 14.74
N ASP A 99 6.62 19.65 14.07
CA ASP A 99 6.66 21.06 14.46
C ASP A 99 5.33 21.81 14.21
N GLY A 100 4.40 21.24 13.44
CA GLY A 100 3.11 21.84 13.12
C GLY A 100 3.15 23.02 12.13
N GLU A 101 4.31 23.39 11.64
CA GLU A 101 4.53 24.61 10.84
C GLU A 101 5.19 24.35 9.50
N THR A 102 6.23 23.50 9.46
CA THR A 102 7.04 23.26 8.27
C THR A 102 6.31 22.38 7.26
N LYS A 103 6.01 22.96 6.10
CA LYS A 103 5.28 22.26 5.03
C LYS A 103 6.20 21.39 4.19
N THR A 104 5.69 20.23 3.81
CA THR A 104 6.37 19.26 2.94
C THR A 104 5.65 19.16 1.60
N ALA A 105 6.39 19.10 0.49
CA ALA A 105 5.85 18.79 -0.82
C ALA A 105 6.44 17.48 -1.33
N LEU A 106 5.56 16.51 -1.66
CA LEU A 106 5.93 15.24 -2.24
C LEU A 106 5.53 15.21 -3.72
N PHE A 107 6.51 15.00 -4.60
CA PHE A 107 6.29 14.88 -6.03
C PHE A 107 6.42 13.42 -6.46
N CYS A 108 5.33 12.84 -6.97
CA CYS A 108 5.29 11.49 -7.51
C CYS A 108 5.28 11.55 -9.03
N VAL A 109 6.37 11.15 -9.67
CA VAL A 109 6.49 11.11 -11.13
C VAL A 109 6.37 9.67 -11.60
N ILE A 110 5.38 9.41 -12.45
CA ILE A 110 5.09 8.09 -13.02
C ILE A 110 5.23 8.18 -14.53
N PRO A 111 6.00 7.28 -15.18
CA PRO A 111 6.07 7.26 -16.63
C PRO A 111 4.75 6.74 -17.24
N ASP A 112 4.17 7.47 -18.16
CA ASP A 112 2.93 7.07 -18.85
C ASP A 112 3.11 5.83 -19.72
N SER A 113 4.33 5.59 -20.16
CA SER A 113 4.68 4.47 -21.06
C SER A 113 4.74 3.11 -20.36
N ASP A 114 4.90 3.06 -19.02
CA ASP A 114 5.06 1.82 -18.28
C ASP A 114 4.20 1.80 -17.01
N LYS A 115 3.07 1.11 -17.10
CA LYS A 115 2.13 0.94 -15.98
C LYS A 115 2.54 -0.16 -14.99
N SER A 116 3.64 -0.87 -15.24
CA SER A 116 4.10 -1.98 -14.40
C SER A 116 4.39 -1.55 -12.95
N TYR A 117 4.70 -0.27 -12.74
CA TYR A 117 5.03 0.28 -11.42
C TYR A 117 3.87 1.01 -10.73
N ASN A 118 2.69 1.08 -11.34
CA ASN A 118 1.53 1.77 -10.76
C ASN A 118 1.14 1.23 -9.36
N PHE A 119 1.39 -0.06 -9.10
CA PHE A 119 1.14 -0.64 -7.79
C PHE A 119 1.97 0.02 -6.66
N ILE A 120 3.19 0.50 -6.95
CA ILE A 120 4.04 1.19 -5.96
C ILE A 120 3.36 2.50 -5.56
N ILE A 121 2.82 3.22 -6.52
CA ILE A 121 2.09 4.46 -6.28
C ILE A 121 0.79 4.18 -5.51
N GLY A 122 0.08 3.11 -5.86
CA GLY A 122 -1.11 2.68 -5.11
C GLY A 122 -0.79 2.37 -3.64
N MET A 123 0.31 1.66 -3.39
CA MET A 123 0.80 1.43 -2.02
C MET A 123 1.17 2.74 -1.32
N LEU A 124 1.85 3.65 -2.00
CA LEU A 124 2.23 4.95 -1.44
C LEU A 124 1.00 5.77 -1.05
N TYR A 125 0.01 5.92 -1.94
CA TYR A 125 -1.23 6.63 -1.62
C TYR A 125 -1.96 5.98 -0.44
N THR A 126 -2.07 4.66 -0.42
CA THR A 126 -2.69 3.93 0.69
C THR A 126 -1.98 4.25 2.00
N GLN A 127 -0.65 4.23 2.03
CA GLN A 127 0.14 4.55 3.23
C GLN A 127 0.00 6.02 3.64
N ILE A 128 0.02 6.97 2.69
CA ILE A 128 -0.17 8.39 2.99
C ILE A 128 -1.54 8.63 3.62
N PHE A 129 -2.62 8.11 3.03
CA PHE A 129 -3.96 8.26 3.60
C PHE A 129 -4.05 7.63 4.99
N GLN A 130 -3.56 6.40 5.17
CA GLN A 130 -3.57 5.73 6.46
C GLN A 130 -2.81 6.52 7.52
N GLU A 131 -1.62 7.03 7.19
CA GLU A 131 -0.80 7.81 8.10
C GLU A 131 -1.46 9.14 8.45
N LEU A 132 -1.95 9.91 7.48
CA LEU A 132 -2.59 11.20 7.72
C LEU A 132 -3.87 11.06 8.56
N TYR A 133 -4.68 10.05 8.29
CA TYR A 133 -5.89 9.77 9.07
C TYR A 133 -5.52 9.33 10.49
N TYR A 134 -4.50 8.48 10.64
CA TYR A 134 -4.02 8.10 11.97
C TYR A 134 -3.52 9.31 12.77
N GLN A 135 -2.72 10.17 12.16
CA GLN A 135 -2.23 11.38 12.82
C GLN A 135 -3.39 12.32 13.20
N ALA A 136 -4.33 12.54 12.29
CA ALA A 136 -5.48 13.38 12.59
C ALA A 136 -6.32 12.82 13.75
N ASP A 137 -6.69 11.55 13.68
CA ASP A 137 -7.68 10.95 14.58
C ASP A 137 -7.11 10.66 15.97
N PHE A 138 -5.84 10.25 16.07
CA PHE A 138 -5.26 9.79 17.33
C PHE A 138 -4.26 10.75 17.95
N ASN A 139 -3.57 11.59 17.16
CA ASN A 139 -2.49 12.43 17.66
C ASN A 139 -2.82 13.93 17.62
N CYS A 140 -3.74 14.36 16.74
CA CYS A 140 -4.04 15.77 16.50
C CYS A 140 -5.49 16.18 16.85
N GLY A 141 -6.20 15.37 17.63
CA GLY A 141 -7.56 15.72 18.10
C GLY A 141 -8.61 15.77 16.99
N GLY A 142 -8.44 15.02 15.92
CA GLY A 142 -9.36 14.89 14.79
C GLY A 142 -9.02 15.74 13.56
N ARG A 143 -7.97 16.59 13.63
CA ARG A 143 -7.63 17.54 12.58
C ARG A 143 -6.13 17.77 12.49
N LEU A 144 -5.56 17.68 11.29
CA LEU A 144 -4.14 17.94 11.06
C LEU A 144 -3.81 19.41 11.29
N PRO A 145 -2.63 19.74 11.87
CA PRO A 145 -2.18 21.13 12.01
C PRO A 145 -1.83 21.78 10.67
N ILE A 146 -1.41 20.99 9.68
CA ILE A 146 -1.07 21.46 8.34
C ILE A 146 -2.10 20.93 7.35
N HIS A 147 -2.68 21.84 6.55
CA HIS A 147 -3.59 21.46 5.48
C HIS A 147 -2.84 20.69 4.39
N VAL A 148 -3.34 19.51 4.02
CA VAL A 148 -2.76 18.65 3.00
C VAL A 148 -3.62 18.67 1.75
N THR A 149 -3.04 19.02 0.61
CA THR A 149 -3.72 18.99 -0.69
C THR A 149 -3.13 17.90 -1.57
N PHE A 150 -3.96 16.96 -2.01
CA PHE A 150 -3.62 16.00 -3.04
C PHE A 150 -3.93 16.59 -4.40
N MET A 151 -2.91 16.80 -5.24
CA MET A 151 -3.10 17.20 -6.64
C MET A 151 -2.96 15.95 -7.51
N LEU A 152 -4.09 15.42 -7.96
CA LEU A 152 -4.19 14.16 -8.69
C LEU A 152 -4.36 14.47 -10.19
N ASP A 153 -3.24 14.77 -10.84
CA ASP A 153 -3.19 14.93 -12.28
C ASP A 153 -3.32 13.58 -12.98
N GLU A 154 -3.96 13.55 -14.14
CA GLU A 154 -4.27 12.30 -14.85
C GLU A 154 -4.93 11.26 -13.94
N PHE A 155 -5.90 11.70 -13.13
CA PHE A 155 -6.56 10.90 -12.08
C PHE A 155 -6.95 9.48 -12.51
N ALA A 156 -7.37 9.31 -13.76
CA ALA A 156 -7.74 8.01 -14.31
C ALA A 156 -6.56 7.02 -14.42
N ASN A 157 -5.34 7.50 -14.43
CA ASN A 157 -4.12 6.68 -14.51
C ASN A 157 -3.47 6.45 -13.14
N VAL A 158 -3.97 7.10 -12.08
CA VAL A 158 -3.44 6.97 -10.72
C VAL A 158 -4.03 5.73 -10.06
N ALA A 159 -3.18 4.87 -9.51
CA ALA A 159 -3.61 3.77 -8.66
C ALA A 159 -3.98 4.31 -7.28
N LEU A 160 -5.27 4.40 -6.99
CA LEU A 160 -5.81 4.88 -5.72
C LEU A 160 -6.23 3.73 -4.82
N PRO A 161 -6.38 3.96 -3.50
CA PRO A 161 -7.01 3.00 -2.60
C PRO A 161 -8.44 2.64 -3.07
N ASP A 162 -8.84 1.39 -2.88
CA ASP A 162 -10.18 0.90 -3.27
C ASP A 162 -11.31 1.68 -2.60
N ASP A 163 -11.07 2.22 -1.41
CA ASP A 163 -12.00 2.99 -0.59
C ASP A 163 -11.90 4.52 -0.80
N PHE A 164 -11.25 4.97 -1.89
CA PHE A 164 -11.02 6.40 -2.16
C PHE A 164 -12.28 7.27 -2.08
N CYS A 165 -13.43 6.79 -2.58
CA CYS A 165 -14.70 7.51 -2.47
C CYS A 165 -15.10 7.76 -1.01
N SER A 166 -14.86 6.80 -0.12
CA SER A 166 -15.12 6.93 1.31
C SER A 166 -14.15 7.92 1.96
N LEU A 167 -12.87 7.83 1.61
CA LEU A 167 -11.84 8.77 2.06
C LEU A 167 -12.19 10.20 1.64
N LEU A 168 -12.56 10.41 0.37
CA LEU A 168 -12.93 11.73 -0.15
C LEU A 168 -14.07 12.38 0.65
N SER A 169 -15.06 11.59 1.07
CA SER A 169 -16.22 12.08 1.86
C SER A 169 -15.82 12.55 3.27
N THR A 170 -14.70 12.12 3.81
CA THR A 170 -14.26 12.39 5.19
C THR A 170 -12.99 13.23 5.30
N MET A 171 -12.31 13.53 4.20
CA MET A 171 -11.05 14.29 4.14
C MET A 171 -11.16 15.67 4.77
N ARG A 172 -12.24 16.39 4.48
CA ARG A 172 -12.43 17.79 4.88
C ARG A 172 -12.32 17.99 6.39
N SER A 173 -12.90 17.08 7.18
CA SER A 173 -12.85 17.18 8.65
C SER A 173 -11.42 17.07 9.19
N ARG A 174 -10.51 16.46 8.46
CA ARG A 174 -9.12 16.20 8.84
C ARG A 174 -8.09 17.16 8.24
N GLU A 175 -8.53 18.28 7.65
CA GLU A 175 -7.66 19.24 6.93
C GLU A 175 -7.00 18.62 5.69
N ILE A 176 -7.71 17.74 5.00
CA ILE A 176 -7.25 17.14 3.74
C ILE A 176 -8.19 17.57 2.61
N SER A 177 -7.63 17.95 1.48
CA SER A 177 -8.38 18.26 0.25
C SER A 177 -7.79 17.54 -0.95
N SER A 178 -8.57 17.44 -2.02
CA SER A 178 -8.14 16.80 -3.27
C SER A 178 -8.53 17.67 -4.47
N ILE A 179 -7.57 17.87 -5.37
CA ILE A 179 -7.77 18.47 -6.70
C ILE A 179 -7.70 17.33 -7.69
N ILE A 180 -8.83 17.00 -8.30
CA ILE A 180 -8.97 15.87 -9.22
C ILE A 180 -9.03 16.40 -10.65
N ILE A 181 -8.07 16.01 -11.48
CA ILE A 181 -8.00 16.42 -12.88
C ILE A 181 -8.31 15.22 -13.77
N ILE A 182 -9.34 15.34 -14.58
CA ILE A 182 -9.80 14.32 -15.52
C ILE A 182 -10.05 14.94 -16.89
N GLN A 183 -9.95 14.14 -17.93
CA GLN A 183 -10.26 14.58 -19.30
C GLN A 183 -11.76 14.53 -19.59
N ASN A 184 -12.48 13.55 -19.00
CA ASN A 184 -13.92 13.41 -19.14
C ASN A 184 -14.52 12.52 -18.05
N PHE A 185 -15.83 12.63 -17.82
CA PHE A 185 -16.54 11.82 -16.82
C PHE A 185 -16.60 10.32 -17.15
N ALA A 186 -16.39 9.91 -18.41
CA ALA A 186 -16.37 8.49 -18.75
C ALA A 186 -15.21 7.77 -18.05
N GLN A 187 -14.11 8.48 -17.76
CA GLN A 187 -13.00 7.94 -16.98
C GLN A 187 -13.42 7.58 -15.55
N LEU A 188 -14.18 8.45 -14.88
CA LEU A 188 -14.71 8.16 -13.53
C LEU A 188 -15.67 6.97 -13.55
N LYS A 189 -16.56 6.91 -14.54
CA LYS A 189 -17.52 5.80 -14.69
C LYS A 189 -16.81 4.46 -14.92
N ALA A 190 -15.71 4.46 -15.68
CA ALA A 190 -14.92 3.26 -15.90
C ALA A 190 -14.22 2.76 -14.63
N LEU A 191 -13.71 3.67 -13.80
CA LEU A 191 -12.99 3.35 -12.57
C LEU A 191 -13.91 2.96 -11.42
N PHE A 192 -14.97 3.73 -11.19
CA PHE A 192 -15.80 3.65 -9.98
C PHE A 192 -17.20 3.08 -10.22
N LYS A 193 -17.52 2.71 -11.48
CA LYS A 193 -18.80 2.07 -11.85
C LYS A 193 -20.00 2.76 -11.17
N ASP A 194 -20.59 2.09 -10.19
CA ASP A 194 -21.81 2.56 -9.50
C ASP A 194 -21.57 3.69 -8.49
N THR A 195 -20.32 3.94 -8.09
CA THR A 195 -19.97 4.96 -7.08
C THR A 195 -19.34 6.22 -7.67
N TRP A 196 -19.24 6.33 -8.99
CA TRP A 196 -18.56 7.46 -9.66
C TRP A 196 -19.16 8.83 -9.31
N GLU A 197 -20.48 8.91 -9.07
CA GLU A 197 -21.17 10.16 -8.72
C GLU A 197 -20.76 10.69 -7.34
N THR A 198 -20.22 9.84 -6.49
CA THR A 198 -19.71 10.26 -5.18
C THR A 198 -18.54 11.23 -5.33
N ILE A 199 -17.73 11.10 -6.36
CA ILE A 199 -16.57 11.98 -6.58
C ILE A 199 -17.03 13.41 -6.88
N PRO A 200 -17.78 13.68 -7.96
CA PRO A 200 -18.31 15.02 -8.18
C PRO A 200 -19.19 15.50 -7.03
N GLY A 201 -19.98 14.63 -6.39
CA GLY A 201 -20.82 15.01 -5.27
C GLY A 201 -20.08 15.52 -4.02
N ASN A 202 -18.78 15.18 -3.87
CA ASN A 202 -17.91 15.68 -2.80
C ASN A 202 -17.01 16.85 -3.23
N CYS A 203 -17.14 17.35 -4.47
CA CYS A 203 -16.38 18.50 -4.95
C CYS A 203 -17.19 19.77 -4.80
N ASP A 204 -16.67 20.74 -4.07
CA ASP A 204 -17.31 22.06 -3.90
C ASP A 204 -17.23 22.94 -5.17
N THR A 205 -16.25 22.66 -6.04
CA THR A 205 -15.95 23.46 -7.23
C THR A 205 -15.65 22.58 -8.42
N PHE A 206 -16.27 22.93 -9.56
CA PHE A 206 -15.99 22.36 -10.87
C PHE A 206 -15.41 23.41 -11.80
N ILE A 207 -14.28 23.09 -12.42
CA ILE A 207 -13.69 23.91 -13.46
C ILE A 207 -13.74 23.10 -14.76
N LEU A 208 -14.52 23.59 -15.74
CA LEU A 208 -14.61 23.01 -17.06
C LEU A 208 -13.82 23.88 -18.03
N SER A 209 -12.77 23.31 -18.64
CA SER A 209 -12.04 23.94 -19.74
C SER A 209 -12.43 23.28 -21.05
N LEU A 210 -12.99 24.02 -21.96
CA LEU A 210 -13.25 23.61 -23.34
C LEU A 210 -12.10 24.10 -24.21
N ILE A 211 -11.22 23.22 -24.61
CA ILE A 211 -10.22 23.52 -25.62
C ILE A 211 -10.88 23.24 -26.97
N HIS A 212 -11.22 24.29 -27.71
CA HIS A 212 -11.56 24.16 -29.11
C HIS A 212 -10.23 24.04 -29.89
N ILE A 213 -9.97 22.85 -30.42
CA ILE A 213 -8.93 22.60 -31.41
C ILE A 213 -9.51 22.85 -32.79
#